data_e09e45f617db130072fbb22ebca7adbd
#
_entry.id   e09e45f617db130072fbb22ebca7adbd
#
_cell.length_a   1.000
_cell.length_b   1.000
_cell.length_c   1.000
_cell.angle_alpha   90.00
_cell.angle_beta   90.00
_cell.angle_gamma   90.00
#
_symmetry.space_group_name_H-M   'P 1'
#
loop_
_entity.id
_entity.type
_entity.pdbx_description
1 polymer ?
#
loop_
_entity_poly.entity_id
_entity_poly.type
_entity_poly.pdbx_seq_one_letter_code
_entity_poly.pdbx_strand_id
1 'polypeptide(L)'
;MASDESTNKGLFDLMDKATEQQEKQKQKPVTMNQLFSILKEQGQNWRDEHVKVLKNGEERIQYVPPRTIADILKRYVIFAVIGKKEKDFEKANLAYYDLDAGIYKYNVTNIQKLIIAVERSTSIKQRRETMEYLRLEAQRKRPSDDSNLIIVGNGVFNKKTKKLEPYNPRYIFTSKISTNYNPDAQEPDFKGWSLSEWFKDIAENDKDKETLLWQSLACSINPNLTPDVAIFLVDNGQGRTGKSTFERLLENLVGIDNHAPLKLKEFEEDFKLANAQGVKLIIGDDNNPNDYNKTSENFKRVATGETVLINPKGQPPFSTQFNCFIVQSMNGLPRFKDDSDALLRRIKIIKFNHQYNDKTANKDIKEKYIKDKRLLEWILSKVIVMDFDFMTDTEESRQEIKELKIANDPVAYYVNEYVDDIKSARVPTMYHFKLFQATSDYENNPQKMKQSTFTRRLKPLLEAKGYTYSKNNLAPLTYWNVDDEKLLEKYDINYKYRFKVDIQKKQPLFEKPQDDQNKSN
;
A
#
# COMPACT_ATOMS: atom_id res chain seq x y z
N MET A 1 -17.24 -3.99 -78.59
CA MET A 1 -17.55 -4.98 -77.56
C MET A 1 -16.37 -5.35 -76.63
N ALA A 2 -15.42 -4.44 -76.41
CA ALA A 2 -14.24 -4.75 -75.54
C ALA A 2 -14.11 -3.82 -74.32
N SER A 3 -15.12 -2.95 -74.06
CA SER A 3 -15.08 -1.98 -72.97
C SER A 3 -15.91 -2.41 -71.69
N ASP A 4 -16.73 -3.47 -71.83
CA ASP A 4 -17.59 -3.90 -70.67
C ASP A 4 -16.95 -4.95 -69.77
N GLU A 5 -16.00 -5.74 -70.27
CA GLU A 5 -15.37 -6.79 -69.44
C GLU A 5 -14.34 -6.23 -68.44
N SER A 6 -13.67 -5.12 -68.74
CA SER A 6 -12.68 -4.51 -67.86
C SER A 6 -13.35 -3.76 -66.72
N THR A 7 -14.53 -3.20 -66.93
CA THR A 7 -15.32 -2.47 -65.92
C THR A 7 -15.96 -3.43 -64.92
N ASN A 8 -16.45 -4.59 -65.37
CA ASN A 8 -17.01 -5.63 -64.52
C ASN A 8 -15.94 -6.30 -63.63
N LYS A 9 -14.73 -6.54 -64.15
CA LYS A 9 -13.65 -7.13 -63.37
C LYS A 9 -13.18 -6.21 -62.22
N GLY A 10 -13.10 -4.89 -62.48
CA GLY A 10 -12.79 -3.90 -61.44
C GLY A 10 -13.87 -3.76 -60.37
N LEU A 11 -15.15 -3.97 -60.73
CA LEU A 11 -16.27 -3.95 -59.77
C LEU A 11 -16.29 -5.20 -58.90
N PHE A 12 -16.01 -6.38 -59.45
CA PHE A 12 -15.85 -7.62 -58.70
C PHE A 12 -14.68 -7.56 -57.73
N ASP A 13 -13.52 -7.05 -58.13
CA ASP A 13 -12.34 -6.86 -57.28
C ASP A 13 -12.59 -5.84 -56.14
N LEU A 14 -13.42 -4.82 -56.37
CA LEU A 14 -13.85 -3.87 -55.34
C LEU A 14 -14.88 -4.47 -54.40
N MET A 15 -15.81 -5.27 -54.88
CA MET A 15 -16.78 -5.98 -54.07
C MET A 15 -16.10 -7.07 -53.23
N ASP A 16 -15.15 -7.82 -53.76
CA ASP A 16 -14.36 -8.81 -53.03
C ASP A 16 -13.52 -8.14 -51.94
N LYS A 17 -12.87 -7.00 -52.24
CA LYS A 17 -12.14 -6.21 -51.24
C LYS A 17 -13.04 -5.61 -50.15
N ALA A 18 -14.23 -5.15 -50.54
CA ALA A 18 -15.23 -4.65 -49.56
C ALA A 18 -15.78 -5.78 -48.73
N THR A 19 -16.03 -6.96 -49.31
CA THR A 19 -16.46 -8.17 -48.60
C THR A 19 -15.37 -8.68 -47.66
N GLU A 20 -14.09 -8.74 -48.11
CA GLU A 20 -12.95 -9.05 -47.26
C GLU A 20 -12.76 -8.03 -46.12
N GLN A 21 -12.97 -6.73 -46.35
CA GLN A 21 -12.92 -5.72 -45.31
C GLN A 21 -14.09 -5.83 -44.34
N GLN A 22 -15.29 -6.16 -44.79
CA GLN A 22 -16.46 -6.43 -43.92
C GLN A 22 -16.29 -7.74 -43.15
N GLU A 23 -15.71 -8.79 -43.73
CA GLU A 23 -15.38 -10.03 -43.03
C GLU A 23 -14.26 -9.81 -42.01
N LYS A 24 -13.24 -9.01 -42.34
CA LYS A 24 -12.20 -8.60 -41.35
C LYS A 24 -12.74 -7.73 -40.22
N GLN A 25 -13.79 -6.93 -40.44
CA GLN A 25 -14.47 -6.18 -39.39
C GLN A 25 -15.42 -7.07 -38.53
N LYS A 26 -15.97 -8.15 -39.10
CA LYS A 26 -16.86 -9.08 -38.39
C LYS A 26 -16.13 -10.03 -37.41
N GLN A 27 -14.79 -10.11 -37.46
CA GLN A 27 -14.04 -11.13 -36.73
C GLN A 27 -13.24 -10.63 -35.50
N LYS A 28 -13.35 -9.35 -35.12
CA LYS A 28 -12.68 -8.92 -33.86
C LYS A 28 -13.47 -9.39 -32.64
N PRO A 29 -12.89 -10.26 -31.81
CA PRO A 29 -13.56 -10.71 -30.61
C PRO A 29 -13.78 -9.56 -29.63
N VAL A 30 -14.94 -9.50 -29.00
CA VAL A 30 -15.28 -8.54 -27.94
C VAL A 30 -15.27 -9.17 -26.56
N THR A 31 -15.25 -10.51 -26.49
CA THR A 31 -15.15 -11.29 -25.24
C THR A 31 -14.07 -12.36 -25.33
N MET A 32 -13.57 -12.82 -24.19
CA MET A 32 -12.62 -13.95 -24.15
C MET A 32 -13.25 -15.24 -24.70
N ASN A 33 -14.53 -15.49 -24.49
CA ASN A 33 -15.21 -16.68 -25.03
C ASN A 33 -15.24 -16.65 -26.58
N GLN A 34 -15.57 -15.51 -27.18
CA GLN A 34 -15.50 -15.34 -28.64
C GLN A 34 -14.08 -15.52 -29.15
N LEU A 35 -13.08 -14.96 -28.45
CA LEU A 35 -11.68 -15.14 -28.79
C LEU A 35 -11.30 -16.63 -28.82
N PHE A 36 -11.64 -17.40 -27.79
CA PHE A 36 -11.35 -18.83 -27.75
C PHE A 36 -12.02 -19.60 -28.90
N SER A 37 -13.24 -19.24 -29.27
CA SER A 37 -13.94 -19.86 -30.41
C SER A 37 -13.22 -19.57 -31.73
N ILE A 38 -12.85 -18.32 -31.98
CA ILE A 38 -12.10 -17.92 -33.16
C ILE A 38 -10.76 -18.64 -33.23
N LEU A 39 -9.99 -18.70 -32.12
CA LEU A 39 -8.70 -19.37 -32.09
C LEU A 39 -8.79 -20.86 -32.42
N LYS A 40 -9.83 -21.56 -31.94
CA LYS A 40 -10.10 -22.96 -32.29
C LYS A 40 -10.39 -23.14 -33.78
N GLU A 41 -11.22 -22.28 -34.33
CA GLU A 41 -11.56 -22.27 -35.74
C GLU A 41 -10.30 -22.04 -36.60
N GLN A 42 -9.50 -21.02 -36.27
CA GLN A 42 -8.26 -20.73 -37.04
C GLN A 42 -7.26 -21.88 -36.97
N GLY A 43 -7.13 -22.55 -35.82
CA GLY A 43 -6.31 -23.76 -35.71
C GLY A 43 -6.84 -24.92 -36.53
N GLN A 44 -8.17 -25.08 -36.64
CA GLN A 44 -8.80 -26.10 -37.47
C GLN A 44 -8.61 -25.81 -38.97
N ASN A 45 -8.90 -24.57 -39.42
CA ASN A 45 -8.73 -24.16 -40.79
C ASN A 45 -7.28 -24.41 -41.27
N TRP A 46 -6.28 -24.06 -40.45
CA TRP A 46 -4.90 -24.33 -40.78
C TRP A 46 -4.62 -25.82 -40.95
N ARG A 47 -5.17 -26.71 -40.09
CA ARG A 47 -4.98 -28.17 -40.20
C ARG A 47 -5.64 -28.72 -41.49
N ASP A 48 -6.82 -28.23 -41.81
CA ASP A 48 -7.57 -28.64 -43.00
C ASP A 48 -6.83 -28.24 -44.30
N GLU A 49 -6.18 -27.08 -44.32
CA GLU A 49 -5.36 -26.61 -45.45
C GLU A 49 -3.99 -27.33 -45.56
N HIS A 50 -3.53 -28.02 -44.49
CA HIS A 50 -2.18 -28.60 -44.41
C HIS A 50 -2.23 -30.14 -44.22
N VAL A 51 -3.23 -30.81 -44.77
CA VAL A 51 -3.29 -32.29 -44.80
C VAL A 51 -2.22 -32.84 -45.71
N LYS A 52 -1.38 -33.75 -45.22
CA LYS A 52 -0.41 -34.49 -46.07
C LYS A 52 -0.98 -35.83 -46.51
N VAL A 53 -1.04 -36.05 -47.82
CA VAL A 53 -1.34 -37.37 -48.37
C VAL A 53 -0.04 -38.17 -48.43
N LEU A 54 0.00 -39.30 -47.74
CA LEU A 54 1.13 -40.23 -47.71
C LEU A 54 1.16 -41.04 -49.00
N LYS A 55 2.32 -41.69 -49.32
CA LYS A 55 2.49 -42.53 -50.54
C LYS A 55 1.50 -43.69 -50.64
N ASN A 56 0.92 -44.13 -49.53
CA ASN A 56 -0.08 -45.18 -49.44
C ASN A 56 -1.53 -44.65 -49.59
N GLY A 57 -1.73 -43.37 -49.87
CA GLY A 57 -3.04 -42.72 -50.01
C GLY A 57 -3.68 -42.30 -48.67
N GLU A 58 -3.07 -42.56 -47.51
CA GLU A 58 -3.59 -42.14 -46.23
C GLU A 58 -3.36 -40.65 -45.99
N GLU A 59 -4.35 -39.99 -45.43
CA GLU A 59 -4.25 -38.58 -45.03
C GLU A 59 -3.65 -38.46 -43.62
N ARG A 60 -2.58 -37.68 -43.48
CA ARG A 60 -1.97 -37.35 -42.21
C ARG A 60 -2.20 -35.89 -41.85
N ILE A 61 -3.00 -35.65 -40.82
CA ILE A 61 -3.25 -34.31 -40.28
C ILE A 61 -1.92 -33.74 -39.70
N GLN A 62 -1.57 -32.54 -40.07
CA GLN A 62 -0.41 -31.84 -39.56
C GLN A 62 -0.79 -31.06 -38.29
N TYR A 63 0.15 -30.97 -37.33
CA TYR A 63 0.02 -30.12 -36.17
C TYR A 63 0.48 -28.69 -36.49
N VAL A 64 -0.24 -27.69 -35.92
CA VAL A 64 0.14 -26.29 -36.12
C VAL A 64 1.50 -26.02 -35.47
N PRO A 65 2.53 -25.57 -36.24
CA PRO A 65 3.85 -25.31 -35.68
C PRO A 65 3.84 -24.14 -34.67
N PRO A 66 4.78 -24.10 -33.72
CA PRO A 66 4.86 -23.03 -32.69
C PRO A 66 4.89 -21.60 -33.28
N ARG A 67 5.63 -21.40 -34.36
CA ARG A 67 5.69 -20.12 -35.08
C ARG A 67 4.34 -19.70 -35.64
N THR A 68 3.66 -20.62 -36.30
CA THR A 68 2.33 -20.38 -36.91
C THR A 68 1.29 -20.11 -35.79
N ILE A 69 1.35 -20.82 -34.65
CA ILE A 69 0.50 -20.54 -33.51
C ILE A 69 0.71 -19.10 -33.03
N ALA A 70 1.97 -18.66 -32.91
CA ALA A 70 2.28 -17.30 -32.52
C ALA A 70 1.71 -16.26 -33.53
N ASP A 71 1.81 -16.54 -34.83
CA ASP A 71 1.28 -15.66 -35.86
C ASP A 71 -0.25 -15.59 -35.87
N ILE A 72 -0.94 -16.71 -35.64
CA ILE A 72 -2.39 -16.75 -35.43
C ILE A 72 -2.77 -15.93 -34.19
N LEU A 73 -2.11 -16.17 -33.07
CA LEU A 73 -2.42 -15.45 -31.83
C LEU A 73 -2.27 -13.94 -31.96
N LYS A 74 -1.21 -13.45 -32.63
CA LYS A 74 -0.96 -12.01 -32.82
C LYS A 74 -2.03 -11.29 -33.65
N ARG A 75 -2.80 -12.00 -34.46
CA ARG A 75 -3.91 -11.41 -35.24
C ARG A 75 -5.10 -11.05 -34.36
N TYR A 76 -5.35 -11.81 -33.27
CA TYR A 76 -6.55 -11.70 -32.45
C TYR A 76 -6.28 -11.26 -31.02
N VAL A 77 -5.06 -11.41 -30.51
CA VAL A 77 -4.66 -11.09 -29.14
C VAL A 77 -3.61 -10.00 -29.13
N ILE A 78 -3.82 -8.98 -28.30
CA ILE A 78 -2.84 -7.91 -28.11
C ILE A 78 -1.87 -8.35 -27.02
N PHE A 79 -0.63 -8.57 -27.42
CA PHE A 79 0.47 -8.87 -26.51
C PHE A 79 1.34 -7.64 -26.26
N ALA A 80 1.90 -7.55 -25.04
CA ALA A 80 2.83 -6.50 -24.68
C ALA A 80 3.88 -7.03 -23.68
N VAL A 81 5.06 -6.41 -23.71
CA VAL A 81 6.05 -6.47 -22.64
C VAL A 81 6.01 -5.12 -21.94
N ILE A 82 5.63 -5.12 -20.65
CA ILE A 82 5.35 -3.89 -19.92
C ILE A 82 6.49 -3.60 -18.95
N GLY A 83 7.07 -2.40 -19.03
CA GLY A 83 8.16 -1.93 -18.18
C GLY A 83 8.21 -0.40 -18.14
N LYS A 84 8.83 0.16 -17.10
CA LYS A 84 9.01 1.62 -16.95
C LYS A 84 10.32 2.10 -17.55
N LYS A 85 11.40 1.30 -17.43
CA LYS A 85 12.76 1.59 -17.89
C LYS A 85 13.22 0.54 -18.91
N GLU A 86 14.25 0.85 -19.71
CA GLU A 86 14.77 -0.08 -20.72
C GLU A 86 15.18 -1.44 -20.13
N LYS A 87 15.86 -1.44 -19.00
CA LYS A 87 16.27 -2.66 -18.29
C LYS A 87 15.09 -3.53 -17.82
N ASP A 88 13.92 -2.93 -17.63
CA ASP A 88 12.75 -3.67 -17.19
C ASP A 88 12.22 -4.58 -18.31
N PHE A 89 12.29 -4.12 -19.58
CA PHE A 89 11.79 -4.88 -20.72
C PHE A 89 12.57 -6.18 -20.97
N GLU A 90 13.86 -6.22 -20.62
CA GLU A 90 14.68 -7.44 -20.75
C GLU A 90 14.19 -8.56 -19.83
N LYS A 91 13.68 -8.20 -18.65
CA LYS A 91 13.25 -9.13 -17.59
C LYS A 91 11.74 -9.27 -17.49
N ALA A 92 10.98 -8.39 -18.15
CA ALA A 92 9.53 -8.38 -18.05
C ALA A 92 8.90 -9.61 -18.70
N ASN A 93 7.85 -10.10 -18.04
CA ASN A 93 7.04 -11.19 -18.56
C ASN A 93 6.14 -10.71 -19.72
N LEU A 94 5.81 -11.65 -20.60
CA LEU A 94 4.81 -11.43 -21.63
C LEU A 94 3.43 -11.21 -20.99
N ALA A 95 2.75 -10.13 -21.37
CA ALA A 95 1.37 -9.84 -21.00
C ALA A 95 0.46 -9.93 -22.22
N TYR A 96 -0.80 -10.26 -21.99
CA TYR A 96 -1.86 -10.21 -22.99
C TYR A 96 -3.00 -9.33 -22.49
N TYR A 97 -3.70 -8.65 -23.39
CA TYR A 97 -4.88 -7.88 -23.04
C TYR A 97 -6.08 -8.82 -22.90
N ASP A 98 -6.68 -8.85 -21.70
CA ASP A 98 -7.87 -9.62 -21.38
C ASP A 98 -9.11 -8.78 -21.73
N LEU A 99 -9.89 -9.24 -22.69
CA LEU A 99 -11.05 -8.50 -23.23
C LEU A 99 -12.16 -8.30 -22.20
N ASP A 100 -12.39 -9.30 -21.35
CA ASP A 100 -13.44 -9.23 -20.33
C ASP A 100 -13.01 -8.38 -19.13
N ALA A 101 -11.73 -8.45 -18.77
CA ALA A 101 -11.17 -7.69 -17.68
C ALA A 101 -10.80 -6.25 -18.05
N GLY A 102 -10.49 -5.97 -19.33
CA GLY A 102 -10.07 -4.65 -19.81
C GLY A 102 -8.65 -4.26 -19.37
N ILE A 103 -7.82 -5.22 -18.97
CA ILE A 103 -6.45 -5.00 -18.48
C ILE A 103 -5.46 -5.98 -19.11
N TYR A 104 -4.17 -5.65 -18.99
CA TYR A 104 -3.09 -6.56 -19.36
C TYR A 104 -2.77 -7.52 -18.21
N LYS A 105 -2.74 -8.83 -18.49
CA LYS A 105 -2.46 -9.89 -17.53
C LYS A 105 -1.18 -10.66 -17.87
N TYR A 106 -0.37 -10.97 -16.85
CA TYR A 106 0.87 -11.74 -16.96
C TYR A 106 0.70 -13.25 -16.74
N ASN A 107 -0.53 -13.74 -16.68
CA ASN A 107 -0.80 -15.12 -16.30
C ASN A 107 -0.35 -16.10 -17.40
N VAL A 108 0.79 -16.78 -17.17
CA VAL A 108 1.37 -17.77 -18.08
C VAL A 108 0.38 -18.89 -18.42
N THR A 109 -0.38 -19.38 -17.45
CA THR A 109 -1.37 -20.44 -17.65
C THR A 109 -2.45 -20.00 -18.66
N ASN A 110 -2.90 -18.76 -18.58
CA ASN A 110 -3.89 -18.24 -19.51
C ASN A 110 -3.33 -18.07 -20.93
N ILE A 111 -2.07 -17.62 -21.04
CA ILE A 111 -1.40 -17.59 -22.36
C ILE A 111 -1.28 -19.00 -22.94
N GLN A 112 -0.92 -19.98 -22.11
CA GLN A 112 -0.89 -21.38 -22.55
C GLN A 112 -2.28 -21.90 -22.97
N LYS A 113 -3.37 -21.48 -22.32
CA LYS A 113 -4.74 -21.82 -22.75
C LYS A 113 -5.06 -21.24 -24.12
N LEU A 114 -4.60 -20.03 -24.44
CA LEU A 114 -4.75 -19.44 -25.78
C LEU A 114 -3.98 -20.26 -26.84
N ILE A 115 -2.77 -20.69 -26.54
CA ILE A 115 -1.98 -21.59 -27.40
C ILE A 115 -2.70 -22.91 -27.65
N ILE A 116 -3.21 -23.55 -26.57
CA ILE A 116 -3.96 -24.81 -26.64
C ILE A 116 -5.29 -24.64 -27.40
N ALA A 117 -5.89 -23.46 -27.42
CA ALA A 117 -7.08 -23.20 -28.20
C ALA A 117 -6.79 -23.28 -29.71
N VAL A 118 -5.61 -22.87 -30.15
CA VAL A 118 -5.17 -23.01 -31.57
C VAL A 118 -4.77 -24.45 -31.85
N GLU A 119 -3.91 -25.06 -30.99
CA GLU A 119 -3.41 -26.41 -31.18
C GLU A 119 -3.38 -27.19 -29.86
N ARG A 120 -4.33 -28.11 -29.71
CA ARG A 120 -4.53 -28.87 -28.47
C ARG A 120 -3.37 -29.79 -28.12
N SER A 121 -2.69 -30.33 -29.12
CA SER A 121 -1.64 -31.35 -28.96
C SER A 121 -0.24 -30.78 -28.70
N THR A 122 -0.13 -29.45 -28.41
CA THR A 122 1.16 -28.83 -28.10
C THR A 122 1.83 -29.40 -26.87
N SER A 123 3.09 -29.81 -26.98
CA SER A 123 3.96 -30.19 -25.86
C SER A 123 4.34 -28.96 -25.01
N ILE A 124 4.87 -29.19 -23.81
CA ILE A 124 5.40 -28.12 -22.95
C ILE A 124 6.49 -27.32 -23.67
N LYS A 125 7.38 -28.01 -24.42
CA LYS A 125 8.45 -27.38 -25.18
C LYS A 125 7.89 -26.44 -26.26
N GLN A 126 6.91 -26.90 -27.02
CA GLN A 126 6.27 -26.10 -28.07
C GLN A 126 5.54 -24.87 -27.51
N ARG A 127 4.84 -25.02 -26.37
CA ARG A 127 4.20 -23.87 -25.72
C ARG A 127 5.22 -22.83 -25.26
N ARG A 128 6.36 -23.26 -24.70
CA ARG A 128 7.45 -22.35 -24.30
C ARG A 128 8.05 -21.64 -25.52
N GLU A 129 8.28 -22.37 -26.60
CA GLU A 129 8.78 -21.80 -27.85
C GLU A 129 7.81 -20.78 -28.45
N THR A 130 6.52 -21.08 -28.49
CA THR A 130 5.48 -20.14 -28.93
C THR A 130 5.47 -18.87 -28.06
N MET A 131 5.55 -19.03 -26.75
CA MET A 131 5.59 -17.88 -25.84
C MET A 131 6.84 -17.01 -26.04
N GLU A 132 7.98 -17.62 -26.36
CA GLU A 132 9.21 -16.86 -26.65
C GLU A 132 9.08 -16.06 -27.95
N TYR A 133 8.51 -16.63 -29.04
CA TYR A 133 8.18 -15.86 -30.24
C TYR A 133 7.27 -14.69 -29.94
N LEU A 134 6.19 -14.91 -29.18
CA LEU A 134 5.27 -13.84 -28.79
C LEU A 134 5.96 -12.76 -27.96
N ARG A 135 6.84 -13.14 -27.04
CA ARG A 135 7.57 -12.20 -26.17
C ARG A 135 8.56 -11.34 -26.95
N LEU A 136 9.32 -11.94 -27.86
CA LEU A 136 10.32 -11.23 -28.67
C LEU A 136 9.69 -10.22 -29.63
N GLU A 137 8.47 -10.51 -30.11
CA GLU A 137 7.77 -9.67 -31.08
C GLU A 137 6.73 -8.74 -30.44
N ALA A 138 6.44 -8.90 -29.15
CA ALA A 138 5.48 -8.07 -28.43
C ALA A 138 5.96 -6.60 -28.34
N GLN A 139 5.02 -5.69 -28.46
CA GLN A 139 5.31 -4.26 -28.26
C GLN A 139 5.76 -3.96 -26.84
N ARG A 140 6.82 -3.17 -26.69
CA ARG A 140 7.23 -2.60 -25.43
C ARG A 140 6.29 -1.46 -25.05
N LYS A 141 5.66 -1.53 -23.89
CA LYS A 141 4.69 -0.53 -23.42
C LYS A 141 5.01 -0.09 -22.00
N ARG A 142 4.72 1.17 -21.72
CA ARG A 142 4.82 1.71 -20.35
C ARG A 142 3.45 1.68 -19.67
N PRO A 143 3.38 1.38 -18.36
CA PRO A 143 2.13 1.50 -17.63
C PRO A 143 1.54 2.90 -17.77
N SER A 144 0.21 2.99 -17.81
CA SER A 144 -0.48 4.28 -17.75
C SER A 144 -0.35 4.85 -16.32
N ASP A 145 0.19 6.06 -16.21
CA ASP A 145 0.48 6.78 -14.96
C ASP A 145 -0.33 8.07 -14.80
N ASP A 146 -1.31 8.32 -15.70
CA ASP A 146 -2.20 9.47 -15.56
C ASP A 146 -3.16 9.28 -14.39
N SER A 147 -2.98 10.09 -13.33
CA SER A 147 -3.82 10.08 -12.12
C SER A 147 -5.29 10.41 -12.38
N ASN A 148 -5.61 10.96 -13.56
CA ASN A 148 -6.99 11.24 -13.95
C ASN A 148 -7.72 10.01 -14.52
N LEU A 149 -7.02 8.91 -14.80
CA LEU A 149 -7.60 7.70 -15.35
C LEU A 149 -7.68 6.62 -14.28
N ILE A 150 -8.88 6.28 -13.86
CA ILE A 150 -9.13 5.24 -12.86
C ILE A 150 -9.88 4.09 -13.51
N ILE A 151 -9.24 2.93 -13.60
CA ILE A 151 -9.88 1.74 -14.15
C ILE A 151 -10.73 1.05 -13.09
N VAL A 152 -12.02 0.87 -13.40
CA VAL A 152 -13.05 0.33 -12.52
C VAL A 152 -13.71 -0.92 -13.12
N GLY A 153 -14.64 -1.53 -12.42
CA GLY A 153 -15.28 -2.80 -12.80
C GLY A 153 -15.91 -2.81 -14.19
N ASN A 154 -16.41 -1.67 -14.65
CA ASN A 154 -17.18 -1.53 -15.91
C ASN A 154 -16.58 -0.54 -16.92
N GLY A 155 -15.36 -0.06 -16.73
CA GLY A 155 -14.72 0.86 -17.68
C GLY A 155 -13.52 1.61 -17.11
N VAL A 156 -13.15 2.71 -17.78
CA VAL A 156 -12.13 3.65 -17.35
C VAL A 156 -12.79 4.99 -17.03
N PHE A 157 -12.79 5.39 -15.77
CA PHE A 157 -13.30 6.69 -15.37
C PHE A 157 -12.25 7.77 -15.62
N ASN A 158 -12.62 8.78 -16.36
CA ASN A 158 -11.78 9.94 -16.64
C ASN A 158 -12.21 11.12 -15.74
N LYS A 159 -11.39 11.46 -14.74
CA LYS A 159 -11.66 12.54 -13.78
C LYS A 159 -11.82 13.90 -14.46
N LYS A 160 -11.06 14.18 -15.53
CA LYS A 160 -11.13 15.47 -16.25
C LYS A 160 -12.48 15.66 -16.94
N THR A 161 -12.95 14.61 -17.62
CA THR A 161 -14.24 14.67 -18.33
C THR A 161 -15.43 14.27 -17.46
N LYS A 162 -15.17 13.68 -16.30
CA LYS A 162 -16.17 13.07 -15.38
C LYS A 162 -17.04 12.00 -16.07
N LYS A 163 -16.45 11.27 -17.03
CA LYS A 163 -17.16 10.24 -17.82
C LYS A 163 -16.50 8.89 -17.64
N LEU A 164 -17.33 7.85 -17.70
CA LEU A 164 -16.90 6.47 -17.84
C LEU A 164 -16.70 6.17 -19.33
N GLU A 165 -15.49 5.77 -19.70
CA GLU A 165 -15.13 5.33 -21.04
C GLU A 165 -15.10 3.79 -21.09
N PRO A 166 -15.41 3.16 -22.24
CA PRO A 166 -15.21 1.73 -22.42
C PRO A 166 -13.75 1.33 -22.22
N TYR A 167 -13.52 0.07 -21.84
CA TYR A 167 -12.16 -0.48 -21.82
C TYR A 167 -11.48 -0.32 -23.18
N ASN A 168 -10.21 0.07 -23.14
CA ASN A 168 -9.43 0.28 -24.37
C ASN A 168 -7.98 -0.18 -24.14
N PRO A 169 -7.42 -1.05 -25.02
CA PRO A 169 -6.05 -1.55 -24.89
C PRO A 169 -4.95 -0.49 -25.09
N ARG A 170 -5.31 0.73 -25.46
CA ARG A 170 -4.38 1.87 -25.45
C ARG A 170 -3.93 2.24 -24.04
N TYR A 171 -4.78 2.00 -23.03
CA TYR A 171 -4.48 2.19 -21.63
C TYR A 171 -3.79 0.95 -21.07
N ILE A 172 -2.61 1.12 -20.52
CA ILE A 172 -1.79 0.02 -20.03
C ILE A 172 -2.00 -0.15 -18.54
N PHE A 173 -3.12 -0.75 -18.18
CA PHE A 173 -3.43 -1.13 -16.80
C PHE A 173 -3.19 -2.63 -16.60
N THR A 174 -2.63 -3.00 -15.45
CA THR A 174 -2.36 -4.39 -15.05
C THR A 174 -3.22 -4.84 -13.86
N SER A 175 -3.96 -3.91 -13.27
CA SER A 175 -4.94 -4.16 -12.21
C SER A 175 -6.10 -3.17 -12.34
N LYS A 176 -7.27 -3.49 -11.79
CA LYS A 176 -8.45 -2.61 -11.80
C LYS A 176 -9.24 -2.74 -10.50
N ILE A 177 -9.94 -1.67 -10.12
CA ILE A 177 -10.94 -1.73 -9.05
C ILE A 177 -12.08 -2.67 -9.46
N SER A 178 -12.46 -3.60 -8.59
CA SER A 178 -13.51 -4.59 -8.93
C SER A 178 -14.92 -3.99 -8.93
N THR A 179 -15.13 -2.90 -8.20
CA THR A 179 -16.41 -2.21 -8.09
C THR A 179 -16.75 -1.47 -9.38
N ASN A 180 -18.00 -1.52 -9.80
CA ASN A 180 -18.51 -0.77 -10.94
C ASN A 180 -18.76 0.70 -10.55
N TYR A 181 -18.47 1.61 -11.46
CA TYR A 181 -18.90 3.00 -11.34
C TYR A 181 -20.36 3.13 -11.79
N ASN A 182 -21.18 3.73 -10.93
CA ASN A 182 -22.58 4.04 -11.20
C ASN A 182 -22.86 5.50 -10.77
N PRO A 183 -23.03 6.43 -11.73
CA PRO A 183 -23.24 7.86 -11.41
C PRO A 183 -24.54 8.13 -10.64
N ASP A 184 -25.54 7.24 -10.76
CA ASP A 184 -26.86 7.39 -10.13
C ASP A 184 -26.97 6.62 -8.82
N ALA A 185 -25.86 6.03 -8.33
CA ALA A 185 -25.86 5.28 -7.09
C ALA A 185 -26.26 6.16 -5.91
N GLN A 186 -27.16 5.65 -5.08
CA GLN A 186 -27.59 6.29 -3.83
C GLN A 186 -27.11 5.47 -2.64
N GLU A 187 -26.90 6.14 -1.51
CA GLU A 187 -26.55 5.44 -0.27
C GLU A 187 -27.68 4.51 0.16
N PRO A 188 -27.44 3.19 0.26
CA PRO A 188 -28.46 2.27 0.72
C PRO A 188 -28.64 2.38 2.23
N ASP A 189 -29.88 2.36 2.69
CA ASP A 189 -30.22 2.16 4.09
C ASP A 189 -30.34 0.67 4.40
N PHE A 190 -29.65 0.22 5.43
CA PHE A 190 -29.70 -1.17 5.91
C PHE A 190 -30.39 -1.24 7.28
N LYS A 191 -31.72 -1.08 7.30
CA LYS A 191 -32.51 -1.14 8.53
C LYS A 191 -32.08 -0.09 9.57
N GLY A 192 -31.85 1.14 9.11
CA GLY A 192 -31.42 2.25 9.93
C GLY A 192 -29.90 2.39 10.09
N TRP A 193 -29.10 1.53 9.44
CA TRP A 193 -27.66 1.71 9.34
C TRP A 193 -27.28 2.27 7.96
N SER A 194 -26.45 3.30 7.94
CA SER A 194 -25.82 3.82 6.73
C SER A 194 -24.33 4.04 6.97
N LEU A 195 -23.54 4.05 5.90
CA LEU A 195 -22.10 4.28 6.00
C LEU A 195 -21.78 5.70 6.48
N SER A 196 -22.52 6.69 6.00
CA SER A 196 -22.33 8.08 6.38
C SER A 196 -22.53 8.30 7.88
N GLU A 197 -23.55 7.69 8.48
CA GLU A 197 -23.75 7.79 9.93
C GLU A 197 -22.69 6.99 10.70
N TRP A 198 -22.28 5.83 10.20
CA TRP A 198 -21.20 5.07 10.81
C TRP A 198 -19.86 5.83 10.78
N PHE A 199 -19.55 6.56 9.72
CA PHE A 199 -18.35 7.40 9.66
C PHE A 199 -18.41 8.58 10.62
N LYS A 200 -19.57 9.21 10.81
CA LYS A 200 -19.77 10.25 11.83
C LYS A 200 -19.57 9.71 13.25
N ASP A 201 -20.05 8.46 13.50
CA ASP A 201 -19.87 7.78 14.78
C ASP A 201 -18.38 7.50 15.06
N ILE A 202 -17.64 6.90 14.09
CA ILE A 202 -16.19 6.71 14.21
C ILE A 202 -15.47 8.06 14.40
N ALA A 203 -15.88 9.07 13.67
CA ALA A 203 -15.29 10.40 13.73
C ALA A 203 -15.66 11.17 14.99
N GLU A 204 -16.61 10.69 15.82
CA GLU A 204 -17.11 11.39 17.00
C GLU A 204 -17.60 12.81 16.66
N ASN A 205 -18.18 12.96 15.45
CA ASN A 205 -18.60 14.21 14.82
C ASN A 205 -17.45 15.19 14.48
N ASP A 206 -16.21 14.79 14.53
CA ASP A 206 -15.07 15.54 14.01
C ASP A 206 -15.08 15.47 12.46
N LYS A 207 -15.28 16.62 11.81
CA LYS A 207 -15.35 16.71 10.34
C LYS A 207 -14.02 16.41 9.65
N ASP A 208 -12.91 16.74 10.27
CA ASP A 208 -11.58 16.44 9.72
C ASP A 208 -11.32 14.93 9.75
N LYS A 209 -11.69 14.27 10.83
CA LYS A 209 -11.59 12.82 10.96
C LYS A 209 -12.54 12.08 10.00
N GLU A 210 -13.78 12.55 9.86
CA GLU A 210 -14.72 12.05 8.84
C GLU A 210 -14.15 12.22 7.43
N THR A 211 -13.60 13.39 7.12
CA THR A 211 -12.96 13.65 5.83
C THR A 211 -11.79 12.70 5.58
N LEU A 212 -10.96 12.45 6.58
CA LEU A 212 -9.81 11.54 6.49
C LEU A 212 -10.24 10.08 6.20
N LEU A 213 -11.37 9.62 6.76
CA LEU A 213 -11.96 8.32 6.43
C LEU A 213 -12.36 8.25 4.94
N TRP A 214 -13.05 9.28 4.42
CA TRP A 214 -13.42 9.37 2.99
C TRP A 214 -12.20 9.45 2.08
N GLN A 215 -11.18 10.23 2.44
CA GLN A 215 -9.92 10.32 1.71
C GLN A 215 -9.18 8.97 1.69
N SER A 216 -9.26 8.19 2.76
CA SER A 216 -8.67 6.83 2.80
C SER A 216 -9.31 5.90 1.78
N LEU A 217 -10.64 5.98 1.60
CA LEU A 217 -11.35 5.26 0.54
C LEU A 217 -10.91 5.76 -0.85
N ALA A 218 -10.78 7.08 -1.05
CA ALA A 218 -10.35 7.67 -2.31
C ALA A 218 -8.92 7.23 -2.70
N CYS A 219 -7.97 7.23 -1.75
CA CYS A 219 -6.60 6.77 -1.98
C CYS A 219 -6.53 5.28 -2.32
N SER A 220 -7.39 4.45 -1.73
CA SER A 220 -7.41 3.01 -2.02
C SER A 220 -7.81 2.68 -3.46
N ILE A 221 -8.64 3.49 -4.09
CA ILE A 221 -9.10 3.29 -5.47
C ILE A 221 -8.19 3.93 -6.52
N ASN A 222 -7.45 4.98 -6.17
CA ASN A 222 -6.56 5.69 -7.08
C ASN A 222 -5.11 5.68 -6.59
N PRO A 223 -4.32 4.66 -6.94
CA PRO A 223 -2.93 4.56 -6.48
C PRO A 223 -2.02 5.63 -7.11
N ASN A 224 -2.47 6.34 -8.15
CA ASN A 224 -1.72 7.46 -8.71
C ASN A 224 -1.95 8.76 -7.91
N LEU A 225 -2.92 8.76 -7.01
CA LEU A 225 -3.13 9.78 -5.99
C LEU A 225 -2.30 9.40 -4.76
N THR A 226 -0.96 9.37 -4.90
CA THR A 226 -0.08 9.00 -3.79
C THR A 226 0.05 10.18 -2.82
N PRO A 227 -0.55 10.10 -1.63
CA PRO A 227 -0.47 11.17 -0.64
C PRO A 227 0.86 11.16 0.14
N ASP A 228 1.83 10.33 -0.24
CA ASP A 228 3.08 10.05 0.49
C ASP A 228 2.86 9.64 1.96
N VAL A 229 1.68 9.12 2.27
CA VAL A 229 1.19 8.86 3.63
C VAL A 229 0.57 7.48 3.74
N ALA A 230 0.82 6.80 4.84
CA ALA A 230 0.12 5.60 5.29
C ALA A 230 -0.87 5.95 6.41
N ILE A 231 -1.98 5.25 6.48
CA ILE A 231 -2.96 5.38 7.56
C ILE A 231 -2.72 4.31 8.61
N PHE A 232 -2.63 4.74 9.88
CA PHE A 232 -2.60 3.86 11.03
C PHE A 232 -3.95 3.92 11.74
N LEU A 233 -4.65 2.78 11.79
CA LEU A 233 -5.91 2.62 12.51
C LEU A 233 -5.56 2.13 13.91
N VAL A 234 -5.84 2.94 14.92
CA VAL A 234 -5.42 2.66 16.30
C VAL A 234 -6.64 2.61 17.21
N ASP A 235 -6.65 1.69 18.17
CA ASP A 235 -7.57 1.73 19.30
C ASP A 235 -6.80 1.61 20.64
N ASN A 236 -7.53 1.70 21.74
CA ASN A 236 -6.94 1.64 23.08
C ASN A 236 -6.80 0.19 23.61
N GLY A 237 -6.66 -0.80 22.72
CA GLY A 237 -6.53 -2.22 23.10
C GLY A 237 -7.82 -2.90 23.52
N GLN A 238 -8.96 -2.21 23.44
CA GLN A 238 -10.25 -2.73 23.89
C GLN A 238 -10.91 -3.68 22.87
N GLY A 239 -10.50 -3.61 21.59
CA GLY A 239 -11.11 -4.36 20.51
C GLY A 239 -12.56 -3.97 20.21
N ARG A 240 -13.20 -4.60 19.21
CA ARG A 240 -14.60 -4.33 18.78
C ARG A 240 -14.88 -2.86 18.48
N THR A 241 -13.93 -2.15 17.94
CA THR A 241 -14.02 -0.71 17.66
C THR A 241 -14.41 -0.38 16.21
N GLY A 242 -14.44 -1.39 15.34
CA GLY A 242 -14.77 -1.22 13.91
C GLY A 242 -13.55 -1.17 12.98
N LYS A 243 -12.29 -1.16 13.47
CA LYS A 243 -11.07 -1.16 12.63
C LYS A 243 -11.12 -2.22 11.54
N SER A 244 -11.27 -3.49 11.93
CA SER A 244 -11.30 -4.61 10.95
C SER A 244 -12.53 -4.58 10.03
N THR A 245 -13.59 -3.87 10.38
CA THR A 245 -14.74 -3.62 9.49
C THR A 245 -14.37 -2.58 8.44
N PHE A 246 -13.65 -1.53 8.81
CA PHE A 246 -13.17 -0.51 7.89
C PHE A 246 -12.12 -1.08 6.92
N GLU A 247 -11.18 -1.88 7.40
CA GLU A 247 -10.22 -2.61 6.53
C GLU A 247 -10.94 -3.49 5.52
N ARG A 248 -11.92 -4.27 5.99
CA ARG A 248 -12.71 -5.13 5.10
C ARG A 248 -13.54 -4.34 4.08
N LEU A 249 -14.00 -3.14 4.45
CA LEU A 249 -14.67 -2.23 3.51
C LEU A 249 -13.70 -1.79 2.39
N LEU A 250 -12.48 -1.40 2.74
CA LEU A 250 -11.42 -1.06 1.77
C LEU A 250 -11.12 -2.24 0.83
N GLU A 251 -10.94 -3.44 1.38
CA GLU A 251 -10.71 -4.67 0.60
C GLU A 251 -11.86 -4.96 -0.38
N ASN A 252 -13.11 -4.87 0.10
CA ASN A 252 -14.27 -5.10 -0.75
C ASN A 252 -14.38 -4.05 -1.87
N LEU A 253 -14.06 -2.79 -1.58
CA LEU A 253 -14.11 -1.70 -2.55
C LEU A 253 -13.11 -1.90 -3.70
N VAL A 254 -11.86 -2.24 -3.37
CA VAL A 254 -10.82 -2.44 -4.39
C VAL A 254 -10.91 -3.82 -5.06
N GLY A 255 -11.38 -4.82 -4.34
CA GLY A 255 -11.51 -6.22 -4.78
C GLY A 255 -10.33 -7.10 -4.42
N ILE A 256 -10.57 -8.42 -4.41
CA ILE A 256 -9.66 -9.44 -3.87
C ILE A 256 -8.29 -9.47 -4.54
N ASP A 257 -8.20 -9.17 -5.82
CA ASP A 257 -6.94 -9.22 -6.58
C ASP A 257 -6.14 -7.91 -6.47
N ASN A 258 -6.64 -6.90 -5.75
CA ASN A 258 -6.05 -5.57 -5.70
C ASN A 258 -5.54 -5.16 -4.33
N HIS A 259 -5.59 -6.06 -3.36
CA HIS A 259 -4.98 -5.83 -2.05
C HIS A 259 -4.05 -6.98 -1.66
N ALA A 260 -3.10 -6.70 -0.77
CA ALA A 260 -2.22 -7.70 -0.19
C ALA A 260 -2.08 -7.48 1.32
N PRO A 261 -2.03 -8.56 2.12
CA PRO A 261 -1.70 -8.47 3.53
C PRO A 261 -0.19 -8.26 3.68
N LEU A 262 0.21 -7.23 4.42
CA LEU A 262 1.61 -7.01 4.79
C LEU A 262 1.68 -6.19 6.08
N LYS A 263 2.14 -6.79 7.16
CA LYS A 263 2.35 -6.10 8.44
C LYS A 263 3.54 -5.15 8.37
N LEU A 264 3.55 -4.16 9.24
CA LEU A 264 4.56 -3.10 9.25
C LEU A 264 6.00 -3.64 9.25
N LYS A 265 6.32 -4.64 10.07
CA LYS A 265 7.64 -5.28 10.12
C LYS A 265 8.01 -6.05 8.85
N GLU A 266 7.02 -6.49 8.07
CA GLU A 266 7.20 -7.32 6.90
C GLU A 266 7.61 -6.52 5.66
N PHE A 267 7.50 -5.19 5.68
CA PHE A 267 8.04 -4.34 4.62
C PHE A 267 9.55 -4.48 4.44
N GLU A 268 10.26 -4.79 5.52
CA GLU A 268 11.71 -4.99 5.50
C GLU A 268 12.13 -6.41 5.11
N GLU A 269 11.16 -7.29 4.80
CA GLU A 269 11.37 -8.64 4.33
C GLU A 269 11.13 -8.72 2.82
N ASP A 270 12.19 -8.69 2.02
CA ASP A 270 12.14 -8.59 0.54
C ASP A 270 11.24 -9.65 -0.12
N PHE A 271 11.15 -10.85 0.45
CA PHE A 271 10.27 -11.92 -0.04
C PHE A 271 8.80 -11.63 0.21
N LYS A 272 8.45 -11.11 1.38
CA LYS A 272 7.07 -10.77 1.74
C LYS A 272 6.61 -9.55 0.97
N LEU A 273 7.46 -8.54 0.89
CA LEU A 273 7.20 -7.34 0.12
C LEU A 273 6.93 -7.65 -1.37
N ALA A 274 7.61 -8.65 -1.93
CA ALA A 274 7.40 -9.08 -3.31
C ALA A 274 5.95 -9.55 -3.58
N ASN A 275 5.26 -10.12 -2.58
CA ASN A 275 3.87 -10.56 -2.73
C ASN A 275 2.87 -9.40 -2.88
N ALA A 276 3.27 -8.20 -2.48
CA ALA A 276 2.44 -7.00 -2.63
C ALA A 276 2.69 -6.25 -3.96
N GLN A 277 3.45 -6.83 -4.89
CA GLN A 277 3.70 -6.20 -6.18
C GLN A 277 2.44 -6.07 -7.01
N GLY A 278 2.16 -4.85 -7.49
CA GLY A 278 1.06 -4.58 -8.43
C GLY A 278 -0.31 -4.41 -7.78
N VAL A 279 -0.44 -4.57 -6.46
CA VAL A 279 -1.70 -4.28 -5.76
C VAL A 279 -1.90 -2.78 -5.57
N LYS A 280 -3.15 -2.37 -5.36
CA LYS A 280 -3.53 -0.98 -5.09
C LYS A 280 -3.57 -0.63 -3.61
N LEU A 281 -3.71 -1.64 -2.77
CA LEU A 281 -3.91 -1.49 -1.33
C LEU A 281 -3.05 -2.51 -0.58
N ILE A 282 -2.29 -2.05 0.40
CA ILE A 282 -1.60 -2.91 1.36
C ILE A 282 -2.26 -2.73 2.72
N ILE A 283 -2.69 -3.85 3.31
CA ILE A 283 -3.30 -3.84 4.65
C ILE A 283 -2.46 -4.71 5.59
N GLY A 284 -2.04 -4.13 6.71
CA GLY A 284 -1.42 -4.86 7.81
C GLY A 284 -2.35 -4.91 9.01
N ASP A 285 -3.10 -5.99 9.15
CA ASP A 285 -4.01 -6.19 10.28
C ASP A 285 -3.26 -6.68 11.52
N ASP A 286 -3.68 -6.19 12.68
CA ASP A 286 -3.19 -6.63 14.00
C ASP A 286 -1.66 -6.58 14.13
N ASN A 287 -1.07 -5.40 13.88
CA ASN A 287 0.33 -5.15 14.20
C ASN A 287 0.52 -5.13 15.71
N ASN A 288 1.54 -5.87 16.19
CA ASN A 288 1.82 -5.93 17.61
C ASN A 288 2.50 -4.61 18.07
N PRO A 289 1.93 -3.87 19.04
CA PRO A 289 2.53 -2.64 19.56
C PRO A 289 3.90 -2.86 20.23
N ASN A 290 4.21 -4.09 20.64
CA ASN A 290 5.51 -4.45 21.21
C ASN A 290 6.56 -4.80 20.14
N ASP A 291 6.19 -4.88 18.87
CA ASP A 291 7.15 -5.09 17.78
C ASP A 291 8.05 -3.85 17.67
N TYR A 292 9.37 -4.08 17.82
CA TYR A 292 10.36 -3.03 17.65
C TYR A 292 10.87 -3.01 16.20
N ASN A 293 10.48 -1.98 15.47
CA ASN A 293 10.89 -1.81 14.08
C ASN A 293 12.30 -1.19 14.03
N LYS A 294 13.32 -2.04 13.79
CA LYS A 294 14.73 -1.61 13.74
C LYS A 294 15.02 -0.66 12.58
N THR A 295 14.30 -0.80 11.49
CA THR A 295 14.41 0.02 10.28
C THR A 295 13.03 0.16 9.65
N SER A 296 12.79 1.27 8.99
CA SER A 296 11.53 1.57 8.28
C SER A 296 11.83 2.08 6.86
N GLU A 297 12.97 1.64 6.28
CA GLU A 297 13.45 2.16 5.00
C GLU A 297 12.53 1.75 3.86
N ASN A 298 12.21 0.47 3.73
CA ASN A 298 11.32 -0.02 2.67
C ASN A 298 9.89 0.51 2.87
N PHE A 299 9.39 0.56 4.11
CA PHE A 299 8.09 1.17 4.40
C PHE A 299 8.01 2.60 3.88
N LYS A 300 9.02 3.45 4.20
CA LYS A 300 9.08 4.84 3.73
C LYS A 300 9.12 4.93 2.20
N ARG A 301 9.92 4.10 1.55
CA ARG A 301 10.05 4.05 0.09
C ARG A 301 8.76 3.60 -0.59
N VAL A 302 8.07 2.60 -0.03
CA VAL A 302 6.79 2.13 -0.57
C VAL A 302 5.72 3.20 -0.41
N ALA A 303 5.66 3.86 0.76
CA ALA A 303 4.70 4.94 1.00
C ALA A 303 4.86 6.13 0.05
N THR A 304 6.10 6.42 -0.40
CA THR A 304 6.41 7.51 -1.35
C THR A 304 6.53 7.06 -2.80
N GLY A 305 6.24 5.80 -3.11
CA GLY A 305 6.39 5.28 -4.48
C GLY A 305 7.84 5.24 -4.99
N GLU A 306 8.83 5.32 -4.10
CA GLU A 306 10.24 5.19 -4.46
C GLU A 306 10.61 3.76 -4.85
N THR A 307 11.76 3.62 -5.51
CA THR A 307 12.26 2.31 -5.95
C THR A 307 12.75 1.47 -4.76
N VAL A 308 12.26 0.24 -4.63
CA VAL A 308 12.70 -0.76 -3.66
C VAL A 308 13.18 -2.02 -4.38
N LEU A 309 14.12 -2.72 -3.76
CA LEU A 309 14.55 -4.05 -4.21
C LEU A 309 13.60 -5.09 -3.63
N ILE A 310 13.11 -6.00 -4.47
CA ILE A 310 12.30 -7.15 -4.05
C ILE A 310 12.93 -8.45 -4.53
N ASN A 311 12.64 -9.54 -3.83
CA ASN A 311 13.18 -10.86 -4.12
C ASN A 311 12.06 -11.90 -4.24
N PRO A 312 11.34 -11.95 -5.37
CA PRO A 312 10.27 -12.93 -5.56
C PRO A 312 10.81 -14.37 -5.59
N LYS A 313 10.07 -15.29 -4.98
CA LYS A 313 10.47 -16.70 -4.94
C LYS A 313 10.61 -17.29 -6.35
N GLY A 314 11.76 -17.85 -6.65
CA GLY A 314 12.05 -18.50 -7.94
C GLY A 314 12.40 -17.53 -9.08
N GLN A 315 12.62 -16.25 -8.77
CA GLN A 315 13.09 -15.24 -9.73
C GLN A 315 14.31 -14.50 -9.16
N PRO A 316 15.21 -13.96 -10.01
CA PRO A 316 16.27 -13.09 -9.53
C PRO A 316 15.70 -11.82 -8.86
N PRO A 317 16.37 -11.28 -7.83
CA PRO A 317 15.99 -9.99 -7.25
C PRO A 317 15.96 -8.87 -8.30
N PHE A 318 14.97 -7.99 -8.22
CA PHE A 318 14.89 -6.82 -9.08
C PHE A 318 14.28 -5.62 -8.37
N SER A 319 14.55 -4.44 -8.89
CA SER A 319 14.03 -3.19 -8.35
C SER A 319 12.67 -2.87 -8.96
N THR A 320 11.71 -2.47 -8.13
CA THR A 320 10.36 -2.06 -8.56
C THR A 320 9.88 -0.83 -7.79
N GLN A 321 8.80 -0.23 -8.24
CA GLN A 321 8.09 0.84 -7.54
C GLN A 321 6.70 0.34 -7.20
N PHE A 322 6.28 0.60 -5.97
CA PHE A 322 4.92 0.35 -5.53
C PHE A 322 4.08 1.61 -5.79
N ASN A 323 2.89 1.41 -6.30
CA ASN A 323 1.90 2.45 -6.50
C ASN A 323 0.63 1.99 -5.78
N CYS A 324 0.66 2.09 -4.45
CA CYS A 324 -0.36 1.53 -3.58
C CYS A 324 -0.59 2.44 -2.37
N PHE A 325 -1.77 2.35 -1.80
CA PHE A 325 -2.10 2.97 -0.52
C PHE A 325 -1.83 1.96 0.61
N ILE A 326 -1.33 2.46 1.76
CA ILE A 326 -0.96 1.62 2.90
C ILE A 326 -1.87 1.92 4.08
N VAL A 327 -2.49 0.88 4.63
CA VAL A 327 -3.27 0.92 5.86
C VAL A 327 -2.72 -0.12 6.83
N GLN A 328 -2.50 0.29 8.08
CA GLN A 328 -1.98 -0.58 9.14
C GLN A 328 -2.86 -0.47 10.36
N SER A 329 -3.38 -1.57 10.90
CA SER A 329 -4.13 -1.54 12.15
C SER A 329 -3.34 -2.12 13.32
N MET A 330 -3.58 -1.57 14.50
CA MET A 330 -2.88 -1.93 15.73
C MET A 330 -3.69 -1.55 16.97
N ASN A 331 -3.36 -2.20 18.09
CA ASN A 331 -4.00 -1.94 19.39
C ASN A 331 -3.17 -0.99 20.28
N GLY A 332 -2.28 -0.22 19.67
CA GLY A 332 -1.36 0.73 20.26
C GLY A 332 -0.22 0.99 19.30
N LEU A 333 0.39 2.16 19.34
CA LEU A 333 1.44 2.55 18.41
C LEU A 333 2.72 1.76 18.68
N PRO A 334 3.36 1.16 17.65
CA PRO A 334 4.60 0.42 17.79
C PRO A 334 5.78 1.36 18.03
N ARG A 335 6.82 0.86 18.67
CA ARG A 335 8.07 1.60 18.81
C ARG A 335 8.92 1.49 17.54
N PHE A 336 9.50 2.61 17.11
CA PHE A 336 10.43 2.68 15.99
C PHE A 336 11.82 3.07 16.49
N LYS A 337 12.85 2.44 15.95
CA LYS A 337 14.23 2.92 16.14
C LYS A 337 14.50 4.18 15.32
N ASP A 338 13.81 4.31 14.20
CA ASP A 338 13.85 5.49 13.34
C ASP A 338 12.96 6.58 13.96
N ASP A 339 13.57 7.49 14.70
CA ASP A 339 12.94 8.67 15.31
C ASP A 339 12.91 9.88 14.36
N SER A 340 13.23 9.65 13.09
CA SER A 340 13.30 10.73 12.11
C SER A 340 11.91 11.30 11.79
N ASP A 341 11.84 12.61 11.64
CA ASP A 341 10.64 13.29 11.12
C ASP A 341 10.24 12.75 9.73
N ALA A 342 11.18 12.10 9.03
CA ALA A 342 10.92 11.47 7.74
C ALA A 342 9.95 10.28 7.82
N LEU A 343 9.95 9.51 8.91
CA LEU A 343 8.97 8.46 9.15
C LEU A 343 7.63 9.05 9.59
N LEU A 344 7.65 9.91 10.62
CA LEU A 344 6.45 10.42 11.27
C LEU A 344 5.55 11.24 10.34
N ARG A 345 6.14 12.04 9.44
CA ARG A 345 5.36 12.80 8.45
C ARG A 345 4.62 11.94 7.42
N ARG A 346 4.98 10.66 7.29
CA ARG A 346 4.36 9.67 6.40
C ARG A 346 3.24 8.89 7.06
N ILE A 347 2.89 9.22 8.28
CA ILE A 347 1.86 8.53 9.05
C ILE A 347 0.75 9.51 9.37
N LYS A 348 -0.49 9.11 9.13
CA LYS A 348 -1.69 9.72 9.68
C LYS A 348 -2.41 8.69 10.52
N ILE A 349 -2.93 9.11 11.65
CA ILE A 349 -3.57 8.23 12.63
C ILE A 349 -5.06 8.49 12.66
N ILE A 350 -5.84 7.41 12.58
CA ILE A 350 -7.29 7.44 12.82
C ILE A 350 -7.55 6.58 14.04
N LYS A 351 -7.99 7.19 15.13
CA LYS A 351 -8.38 6.46 16.34
C LYS A 351 -9.81 5.96 16.24
N PHE A 352 -9.99 4.73 16.66
CA PHE A 352 -11.28 4.07 16.79
C PHE A 352 -11.62 3.98 18.29
N ASN A 353 -12.15 5.07 18.85
CA ASN A 353 -12.38 5.21 20.27
C ASN A 353 -13.69 4.55 20.74
N HIS A 354 -14.67 4.43 19.82
CA HIS A 354 -15.96 3.85 20.15
C HIS A 354 -15.87 2.32 20.25
N GLN A 355 -16.30 1.76 21.40
CA GLN A 355 -16.37 0.31 21.60
C GLN A 355 -17.81 -0.18 21.46
N TYR A 356 -18.03 -1.10 20.51
CA TYR A 356 -19.32 -1.75 20.33
C TYR A 356 -19.46 -2.94 21.28
N ASN A 357 -20.51 -2.93 22.11
CA ASN A 357 -20.84 -4.03 23.02
C ASN A 357 -21.84 -5.02 22.36
N ASP A 358 -22.16 -6.12 23.05
CA ASP A 358 -23.03 -7.16 22.50
C ASP A 358 -24.45 -6.68 22.14
N LYS A 359 -24.91 -5.54 22.69
CA LYS A 359 -26.21 -4.93 22.38
C LYS A 359 -26.14 -3.96 21.19
N THR A 360 -25.00 -3.31 20.99
CA THR A 360 -24.78 -2.31 19.92
C THR A 360 -24.06 -2.88 18.72
N ALA A 361 -23.39 -4.02 18.86
CA ALA A 361 -22.68 -4.67 17.77
C ALA A 361 -23.65 -5.30 16.76
N ASN A 362 -23.58 -4.85 15.52
CA ASN A 362 -24.34 -5.45 14.42
C ASN A 362 -23.39 -6.26 13.51
N LYS A 363 -23.48 -7.59 13.63
CA LYS A 363 -22.66 -8.52 12.83
C LYS A 363 -22.95 -8.44 11.32
N ASP A 364 -24.17 -8.04 10.95
CA ASP A 364 -24.56 -7.93 9.54
C ASP A 364 -23.78 -6.81 8.82
N ILE A 365 -23.27 -5.81 9.52
CA ILE A 365 -22.42 -4.77 8.92
C ILE A 365 -21.21 -5.43 8.24
N LYS A 366 -20.44 -6.22 8.97
CA LYS A 366 -19.21 -6.88 8.46
C LYS A 366 -19.53 -8.02 7.50
N GLU A 367 -20.59 -8.78 7.77
CA GLU A 367 -20.90 -9.99 7.00
C GLU A 367 -21.69 -9.74 5.72
N LYS A 368 -22.53 -8.68 5.70
CA LYS A 368 -23.46 -8.42 4.61
C LYS A 368 -23.36 -7.00 4.04
N TYR A 369 -23.50 -5.95 4.89
CA TYR A 369 -23.72 -4.58 4.41
C TYR A 369 -22.51 -4.03 3.65
N ILE A 370 -21.29 -4.15 4.19
CA ILE A 370 -20.06 -3.68 3.52
C ILE A 370 -19.64 -4.51 2.29
N LYS A 371 -20.35 -5.61 1.99
CA LYS A 371 -20.20 -6.42 0.78
C LYS A 371 -21.27 -6.13 -0.27
N ASP A 372 -22.28 -5.35 0.08
CA ASP A 372 -23.39 -5.05 -0.82
C ASP A 372 -22.91 -4.19 -2.00
N LYS A 373 -23.18 -4.65 -3.20
CA LYS A 373 -22.78 -3.96 -4.43
C LYS A 373 -23.29 -2.52 -4.51
N ARG A 374 -24.50 -2.25 -4.06
CA ARG A 374 -25.11 -0.91 -4.08
C ARG A 374 -24.30 0.05 -3.22
N LEU A 375 -23.87 -0.41 -2.03
CA LEU A 375 -23.03 0.37 -1.14
C LEU A 375 -21.65 0.66 -1.77
N LEU A 376 -21.01 -0.36 -2.32
CA LEU A 376 -19.69 -0.22 -2.93
C LEU A 376 -19.74 0.70 -4.16
N GLU A 377 -20.76 0.58 -5.01
CA GLU A 377 -20.96 1.46 -6.17
C GLU A 377 -21.22 2.91 -5.74
N TRP A 378 -22.01 3.12 -4.69
CA TRP A 378 -22.23 4.46 -4.14
C TRP A 378 -20.94 5.05 -3.54
N ILE A 379 -20.20 4.29 -2.74
CA ILE A 379 -18.90 4.72 -2.23
C ILE A 379 -18.00 5.13 -3.38
N LEU A 380 -17.86 4.26 -4.39
CA LEU A 380 -17.02 4.54 -5.54
C LEU A 380 -17.44 5.83 -6.25
N SER A 381 -18.75 6.04 -6.48
CA SER A 381 -19.24 7.25 -7.15
C SER A 381 -18.92 8.53 -6.38
N LYS A 382 -18.92 8.46 -5.05
CA LYS A 382 -18.60 9.58 -4.16
C LYS A 382 -17.10 9.88 -4.13
N VAL A 383 -16.25 8.85 -3.99
CA VAL A 383 -14.82 9.05 -3.76
C VAL A 383 -14.00 9.18 -5.04
N ILE A 384 -14.48 8.68 -6.18
CA ILE A 384 -13.74 8.71 -7.45
C ILE A 384 -13.55 10.13 -7.99
N VAL A 385 -14.44 11.04 -7.61
CA VAL A 385 -14.41 12.46 -8.00
C VAL A 385 -13.65 13.34 -7.00
N MET A 386 -13.27 12.79 -5.85
CA MET A 386 -12.53 13.55 -4.85
C MET A 386 -11.17 13.97 -5.40
N ASP A 387 -10.79 15.19 -5.06
CA ASP A 387 -9.50 15.78 -5.42
C ASP A 387 -8.92 16.51 -4.22
N PHE A 388 -7.66 16.23 -3.90
CA PHE A 388 -6.94 16.85 -2.80
C PHE A 388 -5.43 16.62 -2.98
N ASP A 389 -4.64 17.61 -2.64
CA ASP A 389 -3.18 17.54 -2.70
C ASP A 389 -2.60 16.84 -1.47
N PHE A 390 -3.28 16.94 -0.32
CA PHE A 390 -2.85 16.38 0.95
C PHE A 390 -4.03 15.75 1.67
N MET A 391 -3.76 14.67 2.41
CA MET A 391 -4.74 14.12 3.34
C MET A 391 -4.93 15.05 4.54
N THR A 392 -6.18 15.18 4.97
CA THR A 392 -6.56 16.00 6.12
C THR A 392 -5.75 15.63 7.37
N ASP A 393 -5.34 16.63 8.09
CA ASP A 393 -4.53 16.49 9.31
C ASP A 393 -5.40 16.79 10.53
N THR A 394 -5.81 15.74 11.26
CA THR A 394 -6.65 15.86 12.44
C THR A 394 -5.82 16.25 13.67
N GLU A 395 -6.42 16.98 14.62
CA GLU A 395 -5.76 17.30 15.89
C GLU A 395 -5.38 16.03 16.65
N GLU A 396 -6.27 15.04 16.66
CA GLU A 396 -6.03 13.73 17.26
C GLU A 396 -4.80 13.05 16.64
N SER A 397 -4.66 13.04 15.31
CA SER A 397 -3.48 12.48 14.64
C SER A 397 -2.19 13.22 15.00
N ARG A 398 -2.22 14.55 15.06
CA ARG A 398 -1.06 15.36 15.48
C ARG A 398 -0.62 15.03 16.90
N GLN A 399 -1.57 14.92 17.82
CA GLN A 399 -1.30 14.60 19.22
C GLN A 399 -0.69 13.20 19.36
N GLU A 400 -1.27 12.18 18.70
CA GLU A 400 -0.76 10.81 18.73
C GLU A 400 0.66 10.70 18.12
N ILE A 401 0.94 11.43 17.03
CA ILE A 401 2.28 11.48 16.43
C ILE A 401 3.28 12.15 17.38
N LYS A 402 2.86 13.19 18.10
CA LYS A 402 3.70 13.84 19.11
C LYS A 402 4.03 12.89 20.26
N GLU A 403 3.05 12.15 20.76
CA GLU A 403 3.23 11.14 21.81
C GLU A 403 4.14 10.00 21.31
N LEU A 404 3.93 9.52 20.08
CA LEU A 404 4.81 8.54 19.44
C LEU A 404 6.27 9.03 19.33
N LYS A 405 6.46 10.30 18.98
CA LYS A 405 7.79 10.92 18.90
C LYS A 405 8.47 10.93 20.27
N ILE A 406 7.73 11.29 21.32
CA ILE A 406 8.22 11.25 22.71
C ILE A 406 8.55 9.82 23.11
N ALA A 407 7.67 8.86 22.87
CA ALA A 407 7.87 7.46 23.20
C ALA A 407 9.06 6.80 22.48
N ASN A 408 9.37 7.27 21.27
CA ASN A 408 10.48 6.76 20.45
C ASN A 408 11.84 7.43 20.78
N ASP A 409 11.85 8.64 21.35
CA ASP A 409 13.07 9.29 21.83
C ASP A 409 13.35 8.87 23.27
N PRO A 410 14.36 8.01 23.55
CA PRO A 410 14.60 7.52 24.89
C PRO A 410 14.92 8.64 25.88
N VAL A 411 15.49 9.78 25.43
CA VAL A 411 15.78 10.91 26.32
C VAL A 411 14.51 11.74 26.58
N ALA A 412 13.67 11.95 25.56
CA ALA A 412 12.40 12.62 25.72
C ALA A 412 11.45 11.79 26.60
N TYR A 413 11.42 10.47 26.39
CA TYR A 413 10.67 9.54 27.23
C TYR A 413 11.13 9.62 28.70
N TYR A 414 12.44 9.58 28.93
CA TYR A 414 13.01 9.76 30.28
C TYR A 414 12.57 11.09 30.91
N VAL A 415 12.58 12.18 30.15
CA VAL A 415 12.17 13.49 30.65
C VAL A 415 10.69 13.52 30.99
N ASN A 416 9.86 12.85 30.20
CA ASN A 416 8.40 12.83 30.40
C ASN A 416 7.98 11.96 31.59
N GLU A 417 8.63 10.80 31.76
CA GLU A 417 8.20 9.80 32.73
C GLU A 417 8.89 9.90 34.11
N TYR A 418 10.13 10.42 34.18
CA TYR A 418 10.95 10.28 35.40
C TYR A 418 11.48 11.59 35.95
N VAL A 419 11.57 12.66 35.17
CA VAL A 419 12.21 13.90 35.63
C VAL A 419 11.37 14.62 36.67
N ASP A 420 10.05 14.53 36.60
CA ASP A 420 9.14 15.19 37.54
C ASP A 420 9.16 14.54 38.93
N ASP A 421 9.59 13.28 39.05
CA ASP A 421 9.80 12.58 40.32
C ASP A 421 11.04 13.05 41.07
N ILE A 422 12.00 13.73 40.41
CA ILE A 422 13.22 14.24 41.02
C ILE A 422 12.86 15.43 41.91
N LYS A 423 13.24 15.39 43.19
CA LYS A 423 12.90 16.42 44.20
C LYS A 423 13.95 17.52 44.34
N SER A 424 15.21 17.24 44.03
CA SER A 424 16.31 18.19 44.12
C SER A 424 16.10 19.41 43.27
N ALA A 425 16.41 20.61 43.80
CA ALA A 425 16.37 21.86 43.06
C ALA A 425 17.53 22.02 42.05
N ARG A 426 18.69 21.43 42.36
CA ARG A 426 19.89 21.44 41.54
C ARG A 426 20.36 20.01 41.27
N VAL A 427 20.21 19.56 40.06
CA VAL A 427 20.43 18.16 39.66
C VAL A 427 21.65 18.03 38.77
N PRO A 428 22.72 17.33 39.19
CA PRO A 428 23.88 17.07 38.34
C PRO A 428 23.52 16.28 37.09
N THR A 429 24.13 16.64 35.94
CA THR A 429 23.91 15.93 34.68
C THR A 429 24.29 14.45 34.78
N MET A 430 25.26 14.10 35.61
CA MET A 430 25.64 12.72 35.87
C MET A 430 24.53 11.93 36.60
N TYR A 431 23.79 12.55 37.52
CA TYR A 431 22.64 11.91 38.17
C TYR A 431 21.56 11.61 37.12
N HIS A 432 21.18 12.59 36.33
CA HIS A 432 20.21 12.38 35.23
C HIS A 432 20.66 11.24 34.28
N PHE A 433 21.96 11.17 33.95
CA PHE A 433 22.46 10.13 33.08
C PHE A 433 22.39 8.74 33.72
N LYS A 434 22.70 8.63 34.99
CA LYS A 434 22.61 7.35 35.73
C LYS A 434 21.17 6.91 35.96
N LEU A 435 20.28 7.84 36.29
CA LEU A 435 18.86 7.55 36.39
C LEU A 435 18.27 7.11 35.05
N PHE A 436 18.64 7.79 33.96
CA PHE A 436 18.27 7.38 32.59
C PHE A 436 18.75 5.96 32.26
N GLN A 437 19.97 5.60 32.63
CA GLN A 437 20.49 4.25 32.39
C GLN A 437 19.77 3.21 33.26
N ALA A 438 19.53 3.52 34.52
CA ALA A 438 18.83 2.63 35.46
C ALA A 438 17.39 2.37 35.03
N THR A 439 16.66 3.41 34.65
CA THR A 439 15.27 3.29 34.17
C THR A 439 15.21 2.53 32.84
N SER A 440 16.15 2.77 31.94
CA SER A 440 16.25 2.05 30.66
C SER A 440 16.53 0.55 30.85
N ASP A 441 17.43 0.20 31.78
CA ASP A 441 17.71 -1.21 32.11
C ASP A 441 16.50 -1.86 32.83
N TYR A 442 15.83 -1.14 33.70
CA TYR A 442 14.63 -1.58 34.43
C TYR A 442 13.49 -1.95 33.46
N GLU A 443 13.32 -1.17 32.41
CA GLU A 443 12.32 -1.39 31.35
C GLU A 443 12.75 -2.42 30.28
N ASN A 444 13.87 -3.12 30.48
CA ASN A 444 14.44 -4.06 29.51
C ASN A 444 14.75 -3.42 28.14
N ASN A 445 15.03 -2.10 28.13
CA ASN A 445 15.40 -1.33 26.93
C ASN A 445 16.72 -0.59 27.10
N PRO A 446 17.85 -1.31 27.33
CA PRO A 446 19.13 -0.69 27.65
C PRO A 446 19.66 0.22 26.51
N GLN A 447 19.93 1.47 26.83
CA GLN A 447 20.39 2.46 25.88
C GLN A 447 21.92 2.57 25.86
N LYS A 448 22.53 2.27 24.73
CA LYS A 448 23.99 2.45 24.52
C LYS A 448 24.27 3.89 24.08
N MET A 449 24.21 4.83 25.01
CA MET A 449 24.44 6.25 24.74
C MET A 449 25.59 6.77 25.61
N LYS A 450 26.47 7.62 25.05
CA LYS A 450 27.50 8.32 25.82
C LYS A 450 26.87 9.47 26.60
N GLN A 451 27.39 9.77 27.79
CA GLN A 451 26.89 10.87 28.63
C GLN A 451 26.85 12.21 27.88
N SER A 452 27.87 12.52 27.08
CA SER A 452 27.90 13.77 26.31
C SER A 452 26.75 13.88 25.30
N THR A 453 26.42 12.76 24.64
CA THR A 453 25.27 12.70 23.70
C THR A 453 23.96 12.83 24.47
N PHE A 454 23.82 12.14 25.60
CA PHE A 454 22.67 12.25 26.48
C PHE A 454 22.46 13.70 26.93
N THR A 455 23.48 14.34 27.51
CA THR A 455 23.41 15.73 27.99
C THR A 455 23.03 16.71 26.87
N ARG A 456 23.59 16.53 25.67
CA ARG A 456 23.24 17.35 24.50
C ARG A 456 21.77 17.23 24.12
N ARG A 457 21.17 16.02 24.21
CA ARG A 457 19.74 15.78 23.93
C ARG A 457 18.84 16.22 25.10
N LEU A 458 19.28 16.00 26.34
CA LEU A 458 18.56 16.37 27.55
C LEU A 458 18.37 17.88 27.67
N LYS A 459 19.41 18.65 27.36
CA LYS A 459 19.45 20.10 27.57
C LYS A 459 18.23 20.83 26.99
N PRO A 460 17.94 20.77 25.67
CA PRO A 460 16.79 21.48 25.10
C PRO A 460 15.44 21.03 25.69
N LEU A 461 15.32 19.77 26.09
CA LEU A 461 14.09 19.22 26.66
C LEU A 461 13.81 19.79 28.06
N LEU A 462 14.85 19.89 28.90
CA LEU A 462 14.73 20.48 30.25
C LEU A 462 14.59 22.00 30.17
N GLU A 463 15.29 22.68 29.26
CA GLU A 463 15.12 24.12 29.04
C GLU A 463 13.69 24.46 28.61
N ALA A 464 13.05 23.61 27.80
CA ALA A 464 11.62 23.75 27.43
C ALA A 464 10.67 23.57 28.65
N LYS A 465 11.08 22.81 29.68
CA LYS A 465 10.39 22.71 30.97
C LYS A 465 10.78 23.84 31.96
N GLY A 466 11.57 24.83 31.54
CA GLY A 466 11.97 25.95 32.36
C GLY A 466 13.21 25.73 33.24
N TYR A 467 13.92 24.62 33.07
CA TYR A 467 15.18 24.38 33.78
C TYR A 467 16.30 25.23 33.23
N THR A 468 17.23 25.67 34.11
CA THR A 468 18.44 26.41 33.70
C THR A 468 19.66 25.49 33.72
N TYR A 469 20.42 25.43 32.63
CA TYR A 469 21.65 24.67 32.55
C TYR A 469 22.89 25.47 32.92
N SER A 470 23.72 24.95 33.82
CA SER A 470 25.06 25.50 34.16
C SER A 470 26.16 24.47 33.96
N LYS A 471 27.23 24.86 33.26
CA LYS A 471 28.38 23.96 33.03
C LYS A 471 29.26 23.78 34.26
N ASN A 472 29.27 24.75 35.15
CA ASN A 472 30.28 24.83 36.24
C ASN A 472 29.68 25.47 37.50
N ASN A 473 28.77 24.71 38.18
CA ASN A 473 28.14 25.20 39.38
C ASN A 473 28.25 24.15 40.52
N LEU A 474 28.05 24.60 41.73
CA LEU A 474 27.99 23.72 42.91
C LEU A 474 26.59 23.18 43.12
N ALA A 475 26.50 21.93 43.57
CA ALA A 475 25.24 21.32 44.02
C ALA A 475 25.33 21.13 45.55
N PRO A 476 25.17 22.22 46.39
CA PRO A 476 25.23 22.10 47.83
C PRO A 476 24.10 21.20 48.37
N LEU A 477 24.31 20.57 49.56
CA LEU A 477 23.33 19.70 50.17
C LEU A 477 21.96 20.37 50.38
N THR A 478 21.93 21.70 50.58
CA THR A 478 20.66 22.47 50.71
C THR A 478 19.77 22.41 49.48
N TYR A 479 20.31 22.04 48.33
CA TYR A 479 19.57 21.89 47.06
C TYR A 479 19.45 20.43 46.62
N TRP A 480 20.02 19.49 47.39
CA TRP A 480 19.97 18.05 47.11
C TRP A 480 19.00 17.36 48.08
N ASN A 481 18.07 16.59 47.54
CA ASN A 481 17.14 15.80 48.31
C ASN A 481 17.59 14.33 48.35
N VAL A 482 17.76 13.75 49.54
CA VAL A 482 18.17 12.36 49.74
C VAL A 482 17.19 11.35 49.11
N ASP A 483 15.93 11.72 48.96
CA ASP A 483 14.95 10.85 48.31
C ASP A 483 15.30 10.59 46.83
N ASP A 484 16.11 11.43 46.18
CA ASP A 484 16.55 11.18 44.80
C ASP A 484 17.60 10.05 44.75
N GLU A 485 18.35 9.79 45.82
CA GLU A 485 19.19 8.59 45.91
C GLU A 485 18.32 7.33 45.96
N LYS A 486 17.23 7.35 46.73
CA LYS A 486 16.25 6.25 46.79
C LYS A 486 15.50 6.07 45.46
N LEU A 487 15.21 7.17 44.75
CA LEU A 487 14.61 7.12 43.41
C LEU A 487 15.52 6.37 42.44
N LEU A 488 16.82 6.65 42.45
CA LEU A 488 17.80 5.92 41.62
C LEU A 488 17.87 4.45 42.03
N GLU A 489 17.94 4.15 43.36
CA GLU A 489 18.00 2.78 43.88
C GLU A 489 16.77 1.96 43.50
N LYS A 490 15.60 2.57 43.44
CA LYS A 490 14.34 1.91 43.04
C LYS A 490 14.45 1.27 41.64
N TYR A 491 15.16 1.92 40.71
CA TYR A 491 15.32 1.47 39.33
C TYR A 491 16.66 0.73 39.08
N ASP A 492 17.68 0.92 39.92
CA ASP A 492 18.99 0.26 39.84
C ASP A 492 19.04 -1.06 40.61
N ILE A 493 18.20 -2.02 40.21
CA ILE A 493 18.05 -3.33 40.91
C ILE A 493 19.40 -4.06 41.07
N ASN A 494 20.32 -3.88 40.15
CA ASN A 494 21.62 -4.56 40.15
C ASN A 494 22.76 -3.71 40.74
N TYR A 495 22.45 -2.58 41.36
CA TYR A 495 23.42 -1.63 41.94
C TYR A 495 24.52 -1.20 40.96
N LYS A 496 24.23 -1.12 39.69
CA LYS A 496 25.15 -0.81 38.58
C LYS A 496 25.41 0.69 38.45
N TYR A 497 24.45 1.53 38.79
CA TYR A 497 24.43 2.97 38.51
C TYR A 497 24.49 3.87 39.72
N ARG A 498 25.07 3.40 40.86
CA ARG A 498 25.20 4.17 42.09
C ARG A 498 25.68 5.60 41.87
N PHE A 499 25.08 6.53 42.56
CA PHE A 499 25.46 7.94 42.53
C PHE A 499 25.49 8.52 43.93
N LYS A 500 26.53 9.34 44.20
CA LYS A 500 26.59 10.24 45.35
C LYS A 500 26.94 11.62 44.86
N VAL A 501 26.19 12.62 45.33
CA VAL A 501 26.46 14.00 44.97
C VAL A 501 27.80 14.47 45.60
N ASP A 502 28.67 15.05 44.77
CA ASP A 502 29.88 15.72 45.27
C ASP A 502 29.55 17.21 45.46
N ILE A 503 29.34 17.59 46.71
CA ILE A 503 28.90 18.94 47.10
C ILE A 503 30.03 19.99 47.02
N GLN A 504 31.30 19.56 46.98
CA GLN A 504 32.46 20.43 46.92
C GLN A 504 32.98 20.70 45.50
N LYS A 505 32.50 19.89 44.55
CA LYS A 505 32.96 19.96 43.17
C LYS A 505 31.99 20.74 42.29
N LYS A 506 32.51 21.71 41.56
CA LYS A 506 31.78 22.34 40.49
C LYS A 506 31.57 21.35 39.36
N GLN A 507 30.32 21.21 38.91
CA GLN A 507 29.91 20.22 37.91
C GLN A 507 28.79 20.75 36.99
N PRO A 508 28.59 20.17 35.83
CA PRO A 508 27.40 20.49 35.02
C PRO A 508 26.13 20.04 35.71
N LEU A 509 25.16 20.94 35.79
CA LEU A 509 23.86 20.65 36.45
C LEU A 509 22.71 21.40 35.77
N PHE A 510 21.53 20.96 36.09
CA PHE A 510 20.27 21.64 35.80
C PHE A 510 19.65 22.15 37.09
N GLU A 511 19.11 23.35 37.06
CA GLU A 511 18.38 23.99 38.16
C GLU A 511 16.91 24.09 37.78
N LYS A 512 16.03 23.64 38.69
CA LYS A 512 14.58 23.72 38.50
C LYS A 512 14.10 25.16 38.46
N PRO A 513 13.02 25.46 37.71
CA PRO A 513 12.36 26.76 37.77
C PRO A 513 11.93 27.01 39.24
N GLN A 514 12.15 28.23 39.72
CA GLN A 514 11.64 28.64 41.03
C GLN A 514 10.13 28.80 40.94
N ASP A 515 9.38 28.05 41.72
CA ASP A 515 7.94 28.26 41.86
C ASP A 515 7.68 29.69 42.38
N ASP A 516 6.86 30.45 41.66
CA ASP A 516 6.47 31.83 42.00
C ASP A 516 5.66 31.95 43.33
N GLN A 517 5.54 30.88 44.11
CA GLN A 517 4.80 30.86 45.38
C GLN A 517 5.55 31.49 46.56
N ASN A 518 6.81 31.92 46.40
CA ASN A 518 7.58 32.58 47.48
C ASN A 518 7.77 34.11 47.32
N LYS A 519 6.92 34.78 46.53
CA LYS A 519 6.93 36.25 46.40
C LYS A 519 5.87 36.94 47.23
N SER A 520 5.30 36.28 48.24
CA SER A 520 4.42 36.93 49.20
C SER A 520 4.87 36.58 50.62
N ASN A 521 5.95 37.25 51.06
CA ASN A 521 6.21 37.60 52.47
C ASN A 521 7.15 38.79 52.51
#